data_dff97b94d3e2126b1d49feb16c99fb34
#
_entry.id   dff97b94d3e2126b1d49feb16c99fb34
#
_cell.length_a   1.000
_cell.length_b   1.000
_cell.length_c   1.000
_cell.angle_alpha   90.00
_cell.angle_beta   90.00
_cell.angle_gamma   90.00
#
_symmetry.space_group_name_H-M   'P 1'
#
loop_
_entity.id
_entity.type
_entity.pdbx_description
1 polymer ?
#
loop_
_entity_poly.entity_id
_entity_poly.type
_entity_poly.pdbx_seq_one_letter_code
_entity_poly.pdbx_strand_id
1 'polypeptide(L)'
;MDRVAEPELMLDAHQARAYASADFEEPHSRFIDLLKQRLIDLPPNGVALDLGCGPGDISFRFVRTFPQWSVDALDGSPAMLELGRRAAERSGLETRVRFHEASLPRDSAPSRSYDLIFSNSLLHHLRDPEVLWSSTRRWSRAATLVFVMDLIRPESRGRASDLVDRYAFSEPEILRTDFHNSLLAAYRPSEIRDQLREASLSHLEIEVVSDRHFIVWGPIPSVNQPDA
;
A
#
# COMPACT_ATOMS: atom_id res chain seq x y z
N MET A 1 16.54 13.38 9.92
CA MET A 1 15.51 14.27 10.49
C MET A 1 14.45 13.45 11.17
N ASP A 2 13.69 14.04 12.10
CA ASP A 2 12.59 13.36 12.77
C ASP A 2 11.39 13.21 11.82
N ARG A 3 10.56 12.20 12.08
CA ARG A 3 9.32 11.96 11.35
C ARG A 3 8.29 13.05 11.71
N VAL A 4 7.59 13.54 10.70
CA VAL A 4 6.48 14.47 10.87
C VAL A 4 5.23 13.79 10.36
N ALA A 5 4.38 13.33 11.28
CA ALA A 5 3.13 12.65 10.90
C ALA A 5 2.18 13.60 10.16
N GLU A 6 1.48 13.08 9.18
CA GLU A 6 0.43 13.78 8.44
C GLU A 6 -0.97 13.22 8.83
N PRO A 7 -2.08 13.88 8.39
CA PRO A 7 -3.42 13.32 8.58
C PRO A 7 -3.57 11.94 7.98
N GLU A 8 -4.17 11.01 8.73
CA GLU A 8 -4.29 9.59 8.29
C GLU A 8 -5.27 9.37 7.15
N LEU A 9 -6.26 10.24 6.98
CA LEU A 9 -7.33 10.06 5.99
C LEU A 9 -7.43 11.27 5.06
N MET A 10 -7.49 11.00 3.76
CA MET A 10 -7.81 12.00 2.74
C MET A 10 -9.34 12.13 2.63
N LEU A 11 -9.91 12.99 3.49
CA LEU A 11 -11.38 13.18 3.58
C LEU A 11 -11.90 14.29 2.66
N ASP A 12 -11.02 15.19 2.22
CA ASP A 12 -11.42 16.30 1.31
C ASP A 12 -11.66 15.76 -0.11
N ALA A 13 -12.88 15.98 -0.61
CA ALA A 13 -13.27 15.48 -1.93
C ALA A 13 -12.54 16.17 -3.11
N HIS A 14 -12.00 17.39 -2.91
CA HIS A 14 -11.21 18.07 -3.93
C HIS A 14 -9.80 17.45 -3.99
N GLN A 15 -9.19 17.22 -2.84
CA GLN A 15 -7.90 16.56 -2.73
C GLN A 15 -7.98 15.12 -3.27
N ALA A 16 -9.04 14.35 -2.91
CA ALA A 16 -9.27 13.01 -3.43
C ALA A 16 -9.39 12.99 -4.97
N ARG A 17 -10.08 13.95 -5.56
CA ARG A 17 -10.16 14.08 -7.03
C ARG A 17 -8.83 14.45 -7.67
N ALA A 18 -8.09 15.38 -7.07
CA ALA A 18 -6.75 15.74 -7.56
C ALA A 18 -5.83 14.51 -7.56
N TYR A 19 -5.81 13.76 -6.46
CA TYR A 19 -5.04 12.52 -6.34
C TYR A 19 -5.46 11.48 -7.40
N ALA A 20 -6.76 11.23 -7.54
CA ALA A 20 -7.27 10.24 -8.50
C ALA A 20 -7.05 10.63 -9.97
N SER A 21 -6.74 11.90 -10.25
CA SER A 21 -6.47 12.43 -11.60
C SER A 21 -4.98 12.59 -11.88
N ALA A 22 -4.12 12.39 -10.89
CA ALA A 22 -2.66 12.48 -11.05
C ALA A 22 -2.11 11.32 -11.88
N ASP A 23 -0.99 11.57 -12.56
CA ASP A 23 -0.29 10.54 -13.31
C ASP A 23 0.62 9.72 -12.39
N PHE A 24 0.12 8.59 -11.95
CA PHE A 24 0.89 7.59 -11.21
C PHE A 24 1.30 6.38 -12.06
N GLU A 25 1.34 6.52 -13.41
CA GLU A 25 1.65 5.40 -14.30
C GLU A 25 2.98 4.72 -13.95
N GLU A 26 4.06 5.48 -13.83
CA GLU A 26 5.39 4.94 -13.55
C GLU A 26 5.48 4.26 -12.18
N PRO A 27 5.15 4.91 -11.04
CA PRO A 27 5.27 4.27 -9.73
C PRO A 27 4.31 3.08 -9.54
N HIS A 28 3.10 3.14 -10.08
CA HIS A 28 2.13 2.06 -9.94
C HIS A 28 2.42 0.86 -10.85
N SER A 29 2.91 1.08 -12.07
CA SER A 29 3.42 0.00 -12.93
C SER A 29 4.62 -0.67 -12.28
N ARG A 30 5.53 0.11 -11.71
CA ARG A 30 6.68 -0.41 -10.97
C ARG A 30 6.29 -1.28 -9.78
N PHE A 31 5.23 -0.92 -9.04
CA PHE A 31 4.68 -1.75 -7.96
C PHE A 31 4.35 -3.16 -8.47
N ILE A 32 3.59 -3.26 -9.57
CA ILE A 32 3.18 -4.55 -10.15
C ILE A 32 4.39 -5.34 -10.66
N ASP A 33 5.36 -4.68 -11.27
CA ASP A 33 6.57 -5.33 -11.78
C ASP A 33 7.44 -5.89 -10.64
N LEU A 34 7.62 -5.14 -9.55
CA LEU A 34 8.33 -5.60 -8.37
C LEU A 34 7.60 -6.76 -7.69
N LEU A 35 6.26 -6.68 -7.56
CA LEU A 35 5.45 -7.76 -7.02
C LEU A 35 5.66 -9.05 -7.82
N LYS A 36 5.60 -9.00 -9.16
CA LYS A 36 5.86 -10.16 -10.03
C LYS A 36 7.27 -10.72 -9.85
N GLN A 37 8.27 -9.86 -9.71
CA GLN A 37 9.67 -10.26 -9.56
C GLN A 37 9.96 -10.91 -8.20
N ARG A 38 9.27 -10.52 -7.15
CA ARG A 38 9.51 -10.99 -5.77
C ARG A 38 8.61 -12.14 -5.37
N LEU A 39 7.38 -12.18 -5.85
CA LEU A 39 6.41 -13.23 -5.55
C LEU A 39 6.30 -14.23 -6.72
N ILE A 40 7.42 -14.90 -7.02
CA ILE A 40 7.50 -15.86 -8.14
C ILE A 40 6.59 -17.09 -7.95
N ASP A 41 6.26 -17.42 -6.70
CA ASP A 41 5.38 -18.54 -6.34
C ASP A 41 3.92 -18.10 -6.17
N LEU A 42 3.53 -16.94 -6.70
CA LEU A 42 2.15 -16.49 -6.66
C LEU A 42 1.24 -17.52 -7.37
N PRO A 43 0.23 -18.06 -6.68
CA PRO A 43 -0.65 -19.07 -7.28
C PRO A 43 -1.39 -18.51 -8.51
N PRO A 44 -1.81 -19.36 -9.45
CA PRO A 44 -2.45 -18.91 -10.70
C PRO A 44 -3.78 -18.19 -10.46
N ASN A 45 -4.45 -18.43 -9.34
CA ASN A 45 -5.70 -17.78 -8.93
C ASN A 45 -5.72 -17.58 -7.43
N GLY A 46 -6.52 -16.64 -6.97
CA GLY A 46 -6.66 -16.35 -5.55
C GLY A 46 -7.48 -15.10 -5.26
N VAL A 47 -7.51 -14.74 -3.98
CA VAL A 47 -8.14 -13.52 -3.49
C VAL A 47 -7.09 -12.69 -2.77
N ALA A 48 -6.90 -11.47 -3.22
CA ALA A 48 -6.01 -10.51 -2.59
C ALA A 48 -6.78 -9.50 -1.73
N LEU A 49 -6.09 -8.96 -0.73
CA LEU A 49 -6.53 -7.83 0.08
C LEU A 49 -5.61 -6.64 -0.21
N ASP A 50 -6.20 -5.52 -0.63
CA ASP A 50 -5.52 -4.24 -0.81
C ASP A 50 -5.82 -3.34 0.39
N LEU A 51 -4.82 -3.05 1.21
CA LEU A 51 -4.95 -2.21 2.40
C LEU A 51 -4.57 -0.77 2.07
N GLY A 52 -5.52 0.16 2.23
CA GLY A 52 -5.37 1.56 1.83
C GLY A 52 -5.42 1.72 0.31
N CYS A 53 -6.45 1.15 -0.31
CA CYS A 53 -6.55 1.05 -1.76
C CYS A 53 -6.74 2.40 -2.48
N GLY A 54 -7.12 3.46 -1.76
CA GLY A 54 -7.48 4.73 -2.36
C GLY A 54 -8.55 4.58 -3.46
N PRO A 55 -8.37 5.19 -4.64
CA PRO A 55 -9.29 5.04 -5.77
C PRO A 55 -9.10 3.73 -6.56
N GLY A 56 -8.22 2.82 -6.09
CA GLY A 56 -8.10 1.44 -6.58
C GLY A 56 -7.18 1.23 -7.78
N ASP A 57 -6.32 2.15 -8.15
CA ASP A 57 -5.48 2.01 -9.35
C ASP A 57 -4.55 0.77 -9.27
N ILE A 58 -3.90 0.53 -8.12
CA ILE A 58 -3.10 -0.69 -7.91
C ILE A 58 -3.96 -1.96 -8.03
N SER A 59 -5.13 -1.96 -7.39
CA SER A 59 -6.08 -3.08 -7.49
C SER A 59 -6.47 -3.37 -8.93
N PHE A 60 -6.74 -2.34 -9.75
CA PHE A 60 -7.08 -2.53 -11.16
C PHE A 60 -5.92 -3.06 -11.99
N ARG A 61 -4.71 -2.54 -11.79
CA ARG A 61 -3.49 -3.04 -12.46
C ARG A 61 -3.23 -4.50 -12.07
N PHE A 62 -3.40 -4.84 -10.80
CA PHE A 62 -3.22 -6.18 -10.29
C PHE A 62 -4.18 -7.17 -10.99
N VAL A 63 -5.49 -6.90 -10.99
CA VAL A 63 -6.44 -7.84 -11.63
C VAL A 63 -6.31 -7.90 -13.15
N ARG A 64 -5.85 -6.85 -13.81
CA ARG A 64 -5.52 -6.91 -15.25
C ARG A 64 -4.30 -7.79 -15.52
N THR A 65 -3.30 -7.73 -14.65
CA THR A 65 -2.08 -8.54 -14.73
C THR A 65 -2.34 -10.01 -14.39
N PHE A 66 -3.20 -10.26 -13.41
CA PHE A 66 -3.55 -11.59 -12.91
C PHE A 66 -5.05 -11.87 -13.13
N PRO A 67 -5.45 -12.33 -14.34
CA PRO A 67 -6.86 -12.41 -14.74
C PRO A 67 -7.75 -13.34 -13.89
N GLN A 68 -7.15 -14.30 -13.19
CA GLN A 68 -7.90 -15.26 -12.35
C GLN A 68 -7.94 -14.83 -10.87
N TRP A 69 -7.49 -13.63 -10.55
CA TRP A 69 -7.53 -13.08 -9.20
C TRP A 69 -8.67 -12.09 -9.01
N SER A 70 -9.14 -11.99 -7.76
CA SER A 70 -10.02 -10.91 -7.31
C SER A 70 -9.38 -10.16 -6.14
N VAL A 71 -9.82 -8.93 -5.91
CA VAL A 71 -9.30 -8.05 -4.83
C VAL A 71 -10.48 -7.57 -3.99
N ASP A 72 -10.34 -7.70 -2.67
CA ASP A 72 -11.09 -6.92 -1.71
C ASP A 72 -10.24 -5.67 -1.37
N ALA A 73 -10.72 -4.51 -1.74
CA ALA A 73 -10.01 -3.24 -1.67
C ALA A 73 -10.56 -2.40 -0.51
N LEU A 74 -9.73 -2.17 0.53
CA LEU A 74 -10.12 -1.48 1.75
C LEU A 74 -9.53 -0.07 1.81
N ASP A 75 -10.37 0.90 2.13
CA ASP A 75 -9.95 2.28 2.45
C ASP A 75 -10.86 2.91 3.48
N GLY A 76 -10.34 3.85 4.26
CA GLY A 76 -11.10 4.62 5.24
C GLY A 76 -11.76 5.88 4.68
N SER A 77 -11.49 6.26 3.42
CA SER A 77 -12.03 7.44 2.76
C SER A 77 -13.22 7.11 1.86
N PRO A 78 -14.46 7.48 2.23
CA PRO A 78 -15.63 7.29 1.36
C PRO A 78 -15.47 7.99 0.00
N ALA A 79 -14.78 9.14 -0.04
CA ALA A 79 -14.53 9.88 -1.27
C ALA A 79 -13.65 9.10 -2.25
N MET A 80 -12.59 8.47 -1.77
CA MET A 80 -11.72 7.59 -2.56
C MET A 80 -12.46 6.38 -3.08
N LEU A 81 -13.22 5.70 -2.21
CA LEU A 81 -13.98 4.51 -2.56
C LEU A 81 -15.04 4.77 -3.61
N GLU A 82 -15.72 5.92 -3.55
CA GLU A 82 -16.70 6.33 -4.56
C GLU A 82 -16.05 6.51 -5.94
N LEU A 83 -14.88 7.13 -5.99
CA LEU A 83 -14.10 7.27 -7.23
C LEU A 83 -13.69 5.90 -7.77
N GLY A 84 -13.24 5.00 -6.88
CA GLY A 84 -12.86 3.63 -7.21
C GLY A 84 -14.02 2.81 -7.77
N ARG A 85 -15.19 2.83 -7.12
CA ARG A 85 -16.39 2.11 -7.61
C ARG A 85 -16.79 2.55 -9.02
N ARG A 86 -16.84 3.86 -9.26
CA ARG A 86 -17.13 4.41 -10.59
C ARG A 86 -16.08 4.02 -11.64
N ALA A 87 -14.81 3.96 -11.26
CA ALA A 87 -13.74 3.49 -12.15
C ALA A 87 -13.85 2.00 -12.46
N ALA A 88 -14.21 1.17 -11.47
CA ALA A 88 -14.47 -0.26 -11.65
C ALA A 88 -15.61 -0.52 -12.63
N GLU A 89 -16.76 0.17 -12.44
CA GLU A 89 -17.93 0.08 -13.34
C GLU A 89 -17.56 0.45 -14.78
N ARG A 90 -16.89 1.59 -14.98
CA ARG A 90 -16.44 2.02 -16.32
C ARG A 90 -15.49 1.05 -17.00
N SER A 91 -14.75 0.27 -16.21
CA SER A 91 -13.74 -0.67 -16.71
C SER A 91 -14.23 -2.12 -16.75
N GLY A 92 -15.47 -2.41 -16.31
CA GLY A 92 -16.00 -3.77 -16.21
C GLY A 92 -15.26 -4.65 -15.19
N LEU A 93 -14.74 -4.04 -14.13
CA LEU A 93 -13.93 -4.72 -13.09
C LEU A 93 -14.65 -4.85 -11.74
N GLU A 94 -15.92 -4.41 -11.63
CA GLU A 94 -16.69 -4.37 -10.39
C GLU A 94 -16.93 -5.75 -9.76
N THR A 95 -16.89 -6.80 -10.55
CA THR A 95 -17.00 -8.19 -10.06
C THR A 95 -15.67 -8.73 -9.52
N ARG A 96 -14.56 -8.11 -9.88
CA ARG A 96 -13.21 -8.56 -9.55
C ARG A 96 -12.50 -7.68 -8.53
N VAL A 97 -12.85 -6.40 -8.43
CA VAL A 97 -12.38 -5.45 -7.42
C VAL A 97 -13.58 -4.97 -6.61
N ARG A 98 -13.64 -5.36 -5.34
CA ARG A 98 -14.72 -5.03 -4.42
C ARG A 98 -14.25 -4.04 -3.37
N PHE A 99 -14.85 -2.87 -3.35
CA PHE A 99 -14.49 -1.78 -2.45
C PHE A 99 -15.25 -1.85 -1.13
N HIS A 100 -14.50 -1.82 -0.02
CA HIS A 100 -15.01 -1.87 1.34
C HIS A 100 -14.52 -0.65 2.12
N GLU A 101 -15.45 0.04 2.78
CA GLU A 101 -15.11 1.10 3.72
C GLU A 101 -14.70 0.47 5.06
N ALA A 102 -13.48 0.76 5.51
CA ALA A 102 -12.96 0.26 6.76
C ALA A 102 -11.91 1.20 7.35
N SER A 103 -12.16 1.65 8.58
CA SER A 103 -11.18 2.39 9.38
C SER A 103 -10.35 1.43 10.22
N LEU A 104 -9.11 1.22 9.85
CA LEU A 104 -8.19 0.37 10.60
C LEU A 104 -7.74 1.04 11.90
N PRO A 105 -7.57 0.31 13.00
CA PRO A 105 -7.79 -1.15 13.19
C PRO A 105 -9.20 -1.51 13.65
N ARG A 106 -10.14 -0.56 13.72
CA ARG A 106 -11.43 -0.69 14.39
C ARG A 106 -12.40 -1.60 13.67
N ASP A 107 -12.44 -1.51 12.35
CA ASP A 107 -13.42 -2.21 11.55
C ASP A 107 -12.95 -3.61 11.15
N SER A 108 -13.90 -4.48 10.89
CA SER A 108 -13.64 -5.80 10.36
C SER A 108 -13.66 -5.76 8.83
N ALA A 109 -12.56 -6.17 8.22
CA ALA A 109 -12.57 -6.54 6.81
C ALA A 109 -13.50 -7.74 6.57
N PRO A 110 -13.82 -8.04 5.30
CA PRO A 110 -14.48 -9.29 4.96
C PRO A 110 -13.81 -10.46 5.69
N SER A 111 -14.61 -11.31 6.35
CA SER A 111 -14.19 -12.28 7.37
C SER A 111 -13.45 -13.50 6.83
N ARG A 112 -12.65 -13.38 5.78
CA ARG A 112 -11.91 -14.49 5.18
C ARG A 112 -10.41 -14.21 5.18
N SER A 113 -9.63 -15.29 5.12
CA SER A 113 -8.20 -15.20 4.90
C SER A 113 -7.90 -14.97 3.41
N TYR A 114 -6.77 -14.35 3.14
CA TYR A 114 -6.35 -13.98 1.79
C TYR A 114 -5.10 -14.77 1.35
N ASP A 115 -4.96 -14.94 0.04
CA ASP A 115 -3.80 -15.57 -0.58
C ASP A 115 -2.64 -14.58 -0.73
N LEU A 116 -2.98 -13.30 -0.91
CA LEU A 116 -2.06 -12.18 -0.98
C LEU A 116 -2.64 -11.00 -0.18
N ILE A 117 -1.80 -10.33 0.59
CA ILE A 117 -2.10 -9.03 1.19
C ILE A 117 -1.08 -8.05 0.67
N PHE A 118 -1.55 -6.96 0.07
CA PHE A 118 -0.67 -5.91 -0.40
C PHE A 118 -1.13 -4.52 0.06
N SER A 119 -0.20 -3.59 0.05
CA SER A 119 -0.46 -2.18 0.36
C SER A 119 0.54 -1.32 -0.39
N ASN A 120 0.08 -0.19 -0.91
CA ASN A 120 0.94 0.81 -1.52
C ASN A 120 0.67 2.18 -0.92
N SER A 121 1.71 2.83 -0.41
CA SER A 121 1.63 4.22 0.08
C SER A 121 0.58 4.45 1.19
N LEU A 122 0.41 3.48 2.10
CA LEU A 122 -0.46 3.59 3.27
C LEU A 122 0.32 3.81 4.57
N LEU A 123 1.46 3.11 4.74
CA LEU A 123 2.14 3.01 6.03
C LEU A 123 2.58 4.39 6.57
N HIS A 124 3.02 5.28 5.69
CA HIS A 124 3.44 6.62 6.09
C HIS A 124 2.29 7.49 6.62
N HIS A 125 1.03 7.23 6.23
CA HIS A 125 -0.15 7.90 6.79
C HIS A 125 -0.47 7.45 8.20
N LEU A 126 -0.11 6.22 8.58
CA LEU A 126 -0.45 5.67 9.89
C LEU A 126 0.43 6.27 11.00
N ARG A 127 -0.20 6.81 12.04
CA ARG A 127 0.53 7.29 13.24
C ARG A 127 1.15 6.13 13.98
N ASP A 128 0.39 5.05 14.10
CA ASP A 128 0.82 3.77 14.66
C ASP A 128 1.01 2.75 13.52
N PRO A 129 2.24 2.40 13.17
CA PRO A 129 2.51 1.44 12.10
C PRO A 129 2.03 0.02 12.41
N GLU A 130 1.85 -0.33 13.71
CA GLU A 130 1.30 -1.62 14.12
C GLU A 130 -0.09 -1.87 13.52
N VAL A 131 -0.84 -0.83 13.20
CA VAL A 131 -2.14 -0.91 12.52
C VAL A 131 -2.03 -1.69 11.20
N LEU A 132 -1.01 -1.43 10.37
CA LEU A 132 -0.79 -2.17 9.12
C LEU A 132 -0.38 -3.62 9.41
N TRP A 133 0.58 -3.80 10.30
CA TRP A 133 1.18 -5.12 10.55
C TRP A 133 0.23 -6.06 11.28
N SER A 134 -0.53 -5.57 12.28
CA SER A 134 -1.58 -6.36 12.94
C SER A 134 -2.72 -6.71 12.00
N SER A 135 -3.11 -5.82 11.10
CA SER A 135 -4.10 -6.08 10.05
C SER A 135 -3.61 -7.16 9.09
N THR A 136 -2.35 -7.08 8.66
CA THR A 136 -1.70 -8.09 7.82
C THR A 136 -1.74 -9.46 8.50
N ARG A 137 -1.34 -9.57 9.77
CA ARG A 137 -1.42 -10.83 10.53
C ARG A 137 -2.85 -11.34 10.69
N ARG A 138 -3.78 -10.44 11.02
CA ARG A 138 -5.18 -10.78 11.29
C ARG A 138 -5.86 -11.46 10.09
N TRP A 139 -5.56 -11.02 8.88
CA TRP A 139 -6.20 -11.50 7.66
C TRP A 139 -5.34 -12.45 6.84
N SER A 140 -4.14 -12.77 7.34
CA SER A 140 -3.32 -13.80 6.73
C SER A 140 -3.66 -15.20 7.24
N ARG A 141 -3.26 -16.19 6.48
CA ARG A 141 -3.21 -17.61 6.81
C ARG A 141 -1.81 -18.14 6.48
N ALA A 142 -1.54 -19.39 6.80
CA ALA A 142 -0.31 -20.04 6.36
C ALA A 142 -0.13 -19.90 4.84
N ALA A 143 1.08 -19.55 4.42
CA ALA A 143 1.46 -19.28 3.03
C ALA A 143 0.80 -18.05 2.37
N THR A 144 0.05 -17.21 3.11
CA THR A 144 -0.34 -15.89 2.59
C THR A 144 0.92 -15.12 2.20
N LEU A 145 0.94 -14.60 0.98
CA LEU A 145 2.00 -13.72 0.52
C LEU A 145 1.72 -12.29 0.97
N VAL A 146 2.77 -11.56 1.30
CA VAL A 146 2.70 -10.15 1.70
C VAL A 146 3.53 -9.33 0.73
N PHE A 147 3.02 -8.17 0.31
CA PHE A 147 3.77 -7.22 -0.49
C PHE A 147 3.37 -5.78 -0.14
N VAL A 148 4.25 -5.06 0.51
CA VAL A 148 4.05 -3.65 0.88
C VAL A 148 5.11 -2.79 0.20
N MET A 149 4.70 -1.71 -0.46
CA MET A 149 5.61 -0.70 -0.98
C MET A 149 5.24 0.65 -0.38
N ASP A 150 6.26 1.37 0.11
CA ASP A 150 6.02 2.69 0.69
C ASP A 150 7.23 3.61 0.53
N LEU A 151 7.06 4.89 0.88
CA LEU A 151 8.07 5.92 0.80
C LEU A 151 9.16 5.74 1.88
N ILE A 152 10.36 6.21 1.56
CA ILE A 152 11.48 6.31 2.49
C ILE A 152 11.61 7.76 2.96
N ARG A 153 11.64 7.99 4.28
CA ARG A 153 11.95 9.30 4.83
C ARG A 153 13.36 9.74 4.43
N PRO A 154 13.49 10.86 3.70
CA PRO A 154 14.80 11.39 3.31
C PRO A 154 15.60 11.89 4.51
N GLU A 155 16.89 12.11 4.31
CA GLU A 155 17.81 12.54 5.38
C GLU A 155 17.53 13.95 5.87
N SER A 156 17.02 14.82 4.99
CA SER A 156 16.74 16.23 5.28
C SER A 156 15.52 16.77 4.53
N ARG A 157 14.96 17.89 5.00
CA ARG A 157 13.88 18.60 4.28
C ARG A 157 14.32 19.08 2.89
N GLY A 158 15.58 19.51 2.74
CA GLY A 158 16.13 19.88 1.43
C GLY A 158 16.07 18.69 0.47
N ARG A 159 16.47 17.50 0.94
CA ARG A 159 16.35 16.29 0.10
C ARG A 159 14.90 15.92 -0.22
N ALA A 160 13.96 16.18 0.69
CA ALA A 160 12.54 16.02 0.39
C ALA A 160 12.09 16.97 -0.73
N SER A 161 12.48 18.23 -0.67
CA SER A 161 12.18 19.21 -1.74
C SER A 161 12.79 18.82 -3.08
N ASP A 162 14.04 18.35 -3.11
CA ASP A 162 14.70 17.86 -4.34
C ASP A 162 13.93 16.69 -4.97
N LEU A 163 13.38 15.78 -4.16
CA LEU A 163 12.56 14.67 -4.64
C LEU A 163 11.22 15.16 -5.22
N VAL A 164 10.57 16.12 -4.57
CA VAL A 164 9.34 16.75 -5.09
C VAL A 164 9.61 17.44 -6.43
N ASP A 165 10.68 18.22 -6.53
CA ASP A 165 11.04 18.90 -7.78
C ASP A 165 11.41 17.91 -8.89
N ARG A 166 11.97 16.76 -8.54
CA ARG A 166 12.33 15.73 -9.52
C ARG A 166 11.13 14.96 -10.05
N TYR A 167 10.18 14.59 -9.17
CA TYR A 167 9.14 13.60 -9.48
C TYR A 167 7.72 14.18 -9.58
N ALA A 168 7.51 15.39 -9.10
CA ALA A 168 6.21 16.07 -9.10
C ALA A 168 6.28 17.50 -9.66
N PHE A 169 7.31 17.83 -10.45
CA PHE A 169 7.52 19.19 -10.97
C PHE A 169 6.30 19.71 -11.75
N SER A 170 5.67 18.89 -12.54
CA SER A 170 4.52 19.24 -13.38
C SER A 170 3.17 19.10 -12.68
N GLU A 171 3.16 18.56 -11.44
CA GLU A 171 1.91 18.34 -10.71
C GLU A 171 1.38 19.65 -10.09
N PRO A 172 0.05 19.75 -9.86
CA PRO A 172 -0.55 20.83 -9.09
C PRO A 172 0.10 21.01 -7.72
N GLU A 173 0.11 22.24 -7.21
CA GLU A 173 0.74 22.59 -5.92
C GLU A 173 0.22 21.73 -4.76
N ILE A 174 -1.07 21.39 -4.76
CA ILE A 174 -1.67 20.51 -3.75
C ILE A 174 -0.97 19.14 -3.71
N LEU A 175 -0.74 18.50 -4.87
CA LEU A 175 -0.09 17.20 -4.96
C LEU A 175 1.41 17.27 -4.63
N ARG A 176 2.07 18.36 -4.99
CA ARG A 176 3.47 18.60 -4.61
C ARG A 176 3.61 18.74 -3.09
N THR A 177 2.68 19.46 -2.46
CA THR A 177 2.63 19.64 -1.01
C THR A 177 2.34 18.31 -0.32
N ASP A 178 1.37 17.54 -0.81
CA ASP A 178 1.03 16.22 -0.30
C ASP A 178 2.25 15.27 -0.39
N PHE A 179 2.89 15.20 -1.55
CA PHE A 179 4.08 14.37 -1.73
C PHE A 179 5.23 14.78 -0.79
N HIS A 180 5.45 16.09 -0.60
CA HIS A 180 6.46 16.58 0.36
C HIS A 180 6.12 16.13 1.78
N ASN A 181 4.86 16.26 2.21
CA ASN A 181 4.41 15.86 3.54
C ASN A 181 4.52 14.34 3.74
N SER A 182 4.13 13.55 2.74
CA SER A 182 4.27 12.09 2.75
C SER A 182 5.73 11.64 2.90
N LEU A 183 6.66 12.33 2.22
CA LEU A 183 8.10 12.07 2.41
C LEU A 183 8.56 12.37 3.84
N LEU A 184 8.04 13.42 4.49
CA LEU A 184 8.36 13.75 5.89
C LEU A 184 7.71 12.75 6.87
N ALA A 185 6.55 12.20 6.51
CA ALA A 185 5.80 11.23 7.31
C ALA A 185 6.29 9.78 7.13
N ALA A 186 7.06 9.50 6.09
CA ALA A 186 7.58 8.18 5.76
C ALA A 186 8.49 7.60 6.86
N TYR A 187 8.63 6.28 6.87
CA TYR A 187 9.54 5.56 7.76
C TYR A 187 10.88 5.27 7.07
N ARG A 188 11.91 5.01 7.87
CA ARG A 188 13.22 4.55 7.39
C ARG A 188 13.27 3.01 7.39
N PRO A 189 14.08 2.38 6.54
CA PRO A 189 14.21 0.92 6.53
C PRO A 189 14.62 0.30 7.88
N SER A 190 15.38 1.03 8.71
CA SER A 190 15.72 0.60 10.08
C SER A 190 14.49 0.57 11.00
N GLU A 191 13.63 1.58 10.91
CA GLU A 191 12.39 1.66 11.68
C GLU A 191 11.39 0.57 11.24
N ILE A 192 11.34 0.27 9.93
CA ILE A 192 10.52 -0.84 9.40
C ILE A 192 10.99 -2.18 9.98
N ARG A 193 12.32 -2.40 10.05
CA ARG A 193 12.86 -3.63 10.65
C ARG A 193 12.43 -3.79 12.11
N ASP A 194 12.44 -2.71 12.87
CA ASP A 194 11.99 -2.71 14.26
C ASP A 194 10.49 -3.00 14.37
N GLN A 195 9.66 -2.36 13.53
CA GLN A 195 8.22 -2.61 13.45
C GLN A 195 7.90 -4.08 13.13
N LEU A 196 8.58 -4.66 12.13
CA LEU A 196 8.37 -6.07 11.77
C LEU A 196 8.77 -7.01 12.90
N ARG A 197 9.83 -6.70 13.66
CA ARG A 197 10.22 -7.47 14.83
C ARG A 197 9.15 -7.41 15.92
N GLU A 198 8.64 -6.23 16.25
CA GLU A 198 7.59 -6.03 17.23
C GLU A 198 6.29 -6.72 16.82
N ALA A 199 5.97 -6.70 15.53
CA ALA A 199 4.82 -7.37 14.94
C ALA A 199 4.99 -8.89 14.76
N SER A 200 6.12 -9.49 15.14
CA SER A 200 6.43 -10.93 14.88
C SER A 200 6.41 -11.30 13.39
N LEU A 201 6.85 -10.37 12.54
CA LEU A 201 6.94 -10.52 11.08
C LEU A 201 8.39 -10.40 10.58
N SER A 202 9.40 -10.68 11.44
CA SER A 202 10.84 -10.55 11.12
C SER A 202 11.30 -11.44 9.96
N HIS A 203 10.51 -12.42 9.56
CA HIS A 203 10.76 -13.29 8.42
C HIS A 203 10.47 -12.61 7.06
N LEU A 204 9.78 -11.46 7.05
CA LEU A 204 9.56 -10.70 5.83
C LEU A 204 10.84 -9.94 5.43
N GLU A 205 11.14 -9.97 4.14
CA GLU A 205 12.28 -9.26 3.55
C GLU A 205 12.02 -7.77 3.40
N ILE A 206 13.06 -6.96 3.55
CA ILE A 206 13.02 -5.51 3.34
C ILE A 206 14.05 -5.15 2.26
N GLU A 207 13.62 -4.46 1.22
CA GLU A 207 14.50 -4.02 0.14
C GLU A 207 14.26 -2.55 -0.21
N VAL A 208 15.33 -1.77 -0.37
CA VAL A 208 15.29 -0.41 -0.93
C VAL A 208 15.33 -0.53 -2.45
N VAL A 209 14.25 -0.13 -3.12
CA VAL A 209 14.07 -0.32 -4.57
C VAL A 209 14.22 0.93 -5.41
N SER A 210 14.32 2.11 -4.76
CA SER A 210 14.61 3.39 -5.41
C SER A 210 15.14 4.41 -4.40
N ASP A 211 15.41 5.63 -4.85
CA ASP A 211 15.84 6.75 -4.00
C ASP A 211 14.73 7.28 -3.06
N ARG A 212 13.51 6.73 -3.14
CA ARG A 212 12.35 7.12 -2.35
C ARG A 212 11.42 5.99 -1.94
N HIS A 213 11.66 4.73 -2.37
CA HIS A 213 10.78 3.60 -2.03
C HIS A 213 11.53 2.41 -1.46
N PHE A 214 10.88 1.74 -0.52
CA PHE A 214 11.22 0.40 -0.08
C PHE A 214 10.04 -0.55 -0.35
N ILE A 215 10.35 -1.85 -0.35
CA ILE A 215 9.35 -2.91 -0.30
C ILE A 215 9.58 -3.79 0.92
N VAL A 216 8.47 -4.34 1.46
CA VAL A 216 8.44 -5.46 2.41
C VAL A 216 7.68 -6.59 1.75
N TRP A 217 8.25 -7.79 1.72
CA TRP A 217 7.64 -8.91 1.03
C TRP A 217 8.01 -10.26 1.61
N GLY A 218 7.21 -11.27 1.33
CA GLY A 218 7.46 -12.66 1.71
C GLY A 218 6.21 -13.42 2.12
N PRO A 219 6.33 -14.72 2.33
CA PRO A 219 5.23 -15.56 2.79
C PRO A 219 5.06 -15.47 4.31
N ILE A 220 3.83 -15.60 4.79
CA ILE A 220 3.55 -15.89 6.20
C ILE A 220 3.85 -17.36 6.47
N PRO A 221 4.71 -17.71 7.45
CA PRO A 221 5.09 -19.09 7.70
C PRO A 221 3.91 -19.94 8.16
N SER A 222 3.95 -21.20 7.82
CA SER A 222 3.05 -22.21 8.41
C SER A 222 3.38 -22.38 9.91
N VAL A 223 2.37 -22.49 10.75
CA VAL A 223 2.50 -22.54 12.23
C VAL A 223 3.38 -23.71 12.76
N ASN A 224 3.93 -24.56 11.87
CA ASN A 224 4.67 -25.78 12.20
C ASN A 224 6.17 -25.77 11.85
N GLN A 225 6.80 -24.61 11.63
CA GLN A 225 8.26 -24.58 11.60
C GLN A 225 8.77 -23.91 12.87
N PRO A 226 9.30 -24.67 13.86
CA PRO A 226 10.12 -24.06 14.90
C PRO A 226 11.36 -23.44 14.24
N ASP A 227 11.68 -22.23 14.67
CA ASP A 227 12.88 -21.52 14.25
C ASP A 227 14.10 -22.46 14.32
N ALA A 228 14.79 -22.64 13.20
CA ALA A 228 16.02 -23.40 13.12
C ALA A 228 17.23 -22.50 13.38
#